data_dfebb5b8c906861d7a15fccf2932709a
#
_entry.id   dfebb5b8c906861d7a15fccf2932709a
#
_cell.length_a   1.000
_cell.length_b   1.000
_cell.length_c   1.000
_cell.angle_alpha   90.00
_cell.angle_beta   90.00
_cell.angle_gamma   90.00
#
_symmetry.space_group_name_H-M   'P 1'
#
loop_
_entity.id
_entity.type
_entity.pdbx_description
1 polymer ?
#
loop_
_entity_poly.entity_id
_entity_poly.type
_entity_poly.pdbx_seq_one_letter_code
_entity_poly.pdbx_strand_id
1 'polypeptide(L)'
;ALKFAKHKRIHTGIGTSDSHIKYKFNSNREEIIERAVAAVKYARRFVDDVEFYAEDAGRTDNEYLARVVEAVIKAGATVVNIPDTTGYCLPSEYGAKIKYLIDHVDGIDNAILSTHCHNDLGMATANTIAGVLNGARQVEVTINGIGERAGNTALEEIAMIIKSHHEIDIQTNINTQKIYPTSRMVSSLMNMPVQPNKAIVGRNAFAHSSGIHQDGVLKNVETYEIIDPHDVGIDDNSIVLTARSGRAALKNRLSLLGVNLDQEKLDKVYEEFLKLADKKKDINDDDVLVLAGA
;
A
#
# COMPACT_ATOMS: atom_id res chain seq x y z
N ALA A 1 -20.56 -17.54 -10.58
CA ALA A 1 -20.22 -16.46 -9.66
C ALA A 1 -20.78 -15.11 -10.16
N LEU A 2 -20.64 -14.74 -11.42
CA LEU A 2 -21.01 -13.41 -11.96
C LEU A 2 -22.52 -13.15 -12.12
N LYS A 3 -23.39 -14.15 -11.95
CA LYS A 3 -24.85 -14.03 -12.21
C LYS A 3 -25.49 -12.82 -11.51
N PHE A 4 -25.06 -12.51 -10.29
CA PHE A 4 -25.64 -11.46 -9.44
C PHE A 4 -24.84 -10.14 -9.45
N ALA A 5 -23.68 -10.10 -10.13
CA ALA A 5 -22.89 -8.88 -10.21
C ALA A 5 -23.57 -7.86 -11.16
N LYS A 6 -23.64 -6.59 -10.71
CA LYS A 6 -24.14 -5.47 -11.54
C LYS A 6 -23.15 -5.17 -12.68
N HIS A 7 -21.89 -5.07 -12.35
CA HIS A 7 -20.77 -4.91 -13.30
C HIS A 7 -19.95 -6.18 -13.29
N LYS A 8 -19.81 -6.81 -14.44
CA LYS A 8 -19.22 -8.13 -14.58
C LYS A 8 -17.91 -8.02 -15.31
N ARG A 9 -16.83 -8.48 -14.68
CA ARG A 9 -15.53 -8.64 -15.31
C ARG A 9 -15.08 -10.09 -15.22
N ILE A 10 -14.50 -10.60 -16.29
CA ILE A 10 -13.77 -11.88 -16.28
C ILE A 10 -12.29 -11.56 -16.30
N HIS A 11 -11.56 -12.12 -15.35
CA HIS A 11 -10.11 -12.03 -15.24
C HIS A 11 -9.50 -13.35 -15.73
N THR A 12 -8.64 -13.30 -16.75
CA THR A 12 -7.96 -14.45 -17.36
C THR A 12 -6.54 -14.07 -17.73
N GLY A 13 -5.65 -15.05 -17.87
CA GLY A 13 -4.27 -14.74 -18.23
C GLY A 13 -3.43 -15.98 -18.45
N ILE A 14 -2.18 -15.75 -18.80
CA ILE A 14 -1.17 -16.79 -19.01
C ILE A 14 0.23 -16.23 -18.71
N GLY A 15 1.16 -17.10 -18.30
CA GLY A 15 2.56 -16.72 -18.08
C GLY A 15 3.27 -16.39 -19.38
N THR A 16 3.94 -15.23 -19.40
CA THR A 16 4.59 -14.69 -20.60
C THR A 16 6.11 -14.72 -20.56
N SER A 17 6.72 -14.90 -19.40
CA SER A 17 8.18 -15.02 -19.32
C SER A 17 8.71 -16.30 -19.97
N ASP A 18 9.93 -16.24 -20.50
CA ASP A 18 10.57 -17.41 -21.09
C ASP A 18 10.69 -18.58 -20.09
N SER A 19 10.82 -18.27 -18.80
CA SER A 19 10.80 -19.25 -17.72
C SER A 19 9.45 -19.99 -17.65
N HIS A 20 8.33 -19.23 -17.66
CA HIS A 20 7.00 -19.83 -17.66
C HIS A 20 6.71 -20.58 -18.94
N ILE A 21 7.05 -20.02 -20.10
CA ILE A 21 6.86 -20.65 -21.40
C ILE A 21 7.55 -22.01 -21.43
N LYS A 22 8.82 -22.05 -21.03
CA LYS A 22 9.63 -23.25 -21.06
C LYS A 22 9.23 -24.28 -20.00
N TYR A 23 9.17 -23.87 -18.75
CA TYR A 23 9.08 -24.81 -17.63
C TYR A 23 7.66 -25.07 -17.13
N LYS A 24 6.75 -24.07 -17.24
CA LYS A 24 5.35 -24.23 -16.81
C LYS A 24 4.47 -24.79 -17.92
N PHE A 25 4.71 -24.36 -19.18
CA PHE A 25 3.84 -24.72 -20.29
C PHE A 25 4.48 -25.68 -21.29
N ASN A 26 5.78 -25.87 -21.28
CA ASN A 26 6.54 -26.63 -22.28
C ASN A 26 6.13 -26.24 -23.71
N SER A 27 6.16 -24.94 -24.01
CA SER A 27 5.57 -24.31 -25.18
C SER A 27 6.55 -23.30 -25.80
N ASN A 28 6.07 -22.47 -26.72
CA ASN A 28 6.81 -21.38 -27.35
C ASN A 28 6.01 -20.07 -27.32
N ARG A 29 6.68 -18.97 -27.66
CA ARG A 29 6.11 -17.62 -27.58
C ARG A 29 4.86 -17.45 -28.45
N GLU A 30 4.82 -18.01 -29.66
CA GLU A 30 3.68 -17.87 -30.56
C GLU A 30 2.45 -18.64 -30.04
N GLU A 31 2.64 -19.87 -29.58
CA GLU A 31 1.56 -20.67 -29.00
C GLU A 31 0.96 -20.00 -27.73
N ILE A 32 1.78 -19.31 -26.93
CA ILE A 32 1.30 -18.56 -25.77
C ILE A 32 0.41 -17.39 -26.21
N ILE A 33 0.77 -16.66 -27.28
CA ILE A 33 -0.09 -15.61 -27.84
C ILE A 33 -1.42 -16.20 -28.33
N GLU A 34 -1.40 -17.31 -29.05
CA GLU A 34 -2.61 -17.99 -29.53
C GLU A 34 -3.54 -18.38 -28.37
N ARG A 35 -2.99 -18.96 -27.31
CA ARG A 35 -3.75 -19.32 -26.09
C ARG A 35 -4.32 -18.10 -25.39
N ALA A 36 -3.55 -17.02 -25.27
CA ALA A 36 -4.01 -15.74 -24.68
C ALA A 36 -5.20 -15.17 -25.46
N VAL A 37 -5.06 -15.07 -26.78
CA VAL A 37 -6.13 -14.60 -27.69
C VAL A 37 -7.39 -15.46 -27.59
N ALA A 38 -7.23 -16.79 -27.58
CA ALA A 38 -8.35 -17.72 -27.46
C ALA A 38 -9.11 -17.55 -26.14
N ALA A 39 -8.37 -17.38 -25.02
CA ALA A 39 -8.95 -17.17 -23.70
C ALA A 39 -9.75 -15.85 -23.62
N VAL A 40 -9.20 -14.75 -24.14
CA VAL A 40 -9.88 -13.45 -24.18
C VAL A 40 -11.14 -13.53 -25.06
N LYS A 41 -11.05 -14.08 -26.28
CA LYS A 41 -12.20 -14.27 -27.17
C LYS A 41 -13.29 -15.13 -26.54
N TYR A 42 -12.90 -16.15 -25.78
CA TYR A 42 -13.85 -17.00 -25.07
C TYR A 42 -14.55 -16.24 -23.95
N ALA A 43 -13.81 -15.46 -23.13
CA ALA A 43 -14.35 -14.65 -22.06
C ALA A 43 -15.32 -13.57 -22.57
N ARG A 44 -15.01 -12.93 -23.70
CA ARG A 44 -15.84 -11.94 -24.39
C ARG A 44 -17.23 -12.44 -24.78
N ARG A 45 -17.43 -13.73 -24.87
CA ARG A 45 -18.76 -14.31 -25.15
C ARG A 45 -19.74 -14.17 -23.97
N PHE A 46 -19.24 -13.87 -22.78
CA PHE A 46 -20.03 -13.83 -21.55
C PHE A 46 -20.12 -12.43 -20.92
N VAL A 47 -19.13 -11.58 -21.15
CA VAL A 47 -19.04 -10.24 -20.58
C VAL A 47 -18.37 -9.27 -21.54
N ASP A 48 -18.69 -7.99 -21.41
CA ASP A 48 -18.03 -6.93 -22.18
C ASP A 48 -16.73 -6.42 -21.55
N ASP A 49 -16.52 -6.66 -20.27
CA ASP A 49 -15.32 -6.27 -19.55
C ASP A 49 -14.46 -7.50 -19.26
N VAL A 50 -13.33 -7.60 -19.97
CA VAL A 50 -12.38 -8.71 -19.83
C VAL A 50 -11.03 -8.15 -19.47
N GLU A 51 -10.52 -8.54 -18.31
CA GLU A 51 -9.16 -8.26 -17.88
C GLU A 51 -8.24 -9.43 -18.18
N PHE A 52 -7.15 -9.15 -18.90
CA PHE A 52 -6.09 -10.11 -19.15
C PHE A 52 -4.84 -9.79 -18.36
N TYR A 53 -4.27 -10.76 -17.66
CA TYR A 53 -2.98 -10.60 -16.99
C TYR A 53 -1.87 -11.38 -17.71
N ALA A 54 -0.75 -10.70 -17.99
CA ALA A 54 0.46 -11.28 -18.52
C ALA A 54 1.34 -11.77 -17.36
N GLU A 55 1.04 -12.96 -16.79
CA GLU A 55 1.76 -13.46 -15.61
C GLU A 55 3.27 -13.44 -15.84
N ASP A 56 4.01 -12.94 -14.83
CA ASP A 56 5.46 -12.77 -14.86
C ASP A 56 5.95 -11.73 -15.91
N ALA A 57 5.10 -10.73 -16.19
CA ALA A 57 5.45 -9.64 -17.10
C ALA A 57 6.70 -8.88 -16.66
N GLY A 58 6.95 -8.78 -15.35
CA GLY A 58 8.15 -8.14 -14.82
C GLY A 58 9.44 -8.69 -15.44
N ARG A 59 9.51 -10.00 -15.68
CA ARG A 59 10.67 -10.68 -16.29
C ARG A 59 10.51 -11.00 -17.77
N THR A 60 9.40 -10.59 -18.39
CA THR A 60 9.14 -10.79 -19.81
C THR A 60 9.88 -9.74 -20.64
N ASP A 61 10.44 -10.16 -21.76
CA ASP A 61 11.03 -9.28 -22.77
C ASP A 61 10.01 -8.25 -23.26
N ASN A 62 10.43 -6.99 -23.39
CA ASN A 62 9.50 -5.89 -23.66
C ASN A 62 8.85 -5.98 -25.05
N GLU A 63 9.62 -6.37 -26.09
CA GLU A 63 9.11 -6.47 -27.44
C GLU A 63 8.08 -7.61 -27.54
N TYR A 64 8.40 -8.74 -26.94
CA TYR A 64 7.46 -9.86 -26.90
C TYR A 64 6.22 -9.54 -26.06
N LEU A 65 6.38 -8.88 -24.91
CA LEU A 65 5.25 -8.45 -24.08
C LEU A 65 4.32 -7.50 -24.85
N ALA A 66 4.88 -6.54 -25.61
CA ALA A 66 4.09 -5.65 -26.45
C ALA A 66 3.25 -6.41 -27.48
N ARG A 67 3.82 -7.44 -28.14
CA ARG A 67 3.08 -8.32 -29.07
C ARG A 67 1.93 -9.05 -28.37
N VAL A 68 2.16 -9.56 -27.15
CA VAL A 68 1.09 -10.22 -26.36
C VAL A 68 -0.02 -9.23 -26.05
N VAL A 69 0.33 -8.03 -25.52
CA VAL A 69 -0.62 -6.98 -25.14
C VAL A 69 -1.44 -6.53 -26.33
N GLU A 70 -0.81 -6.26 -27.47
CA GLU A 70 -1.50 -5.90 -28.70
C GLU A 70 -2.48 -6.98 -29.15
N ALA A 71 -2.07 -8.23 -29.15
CA ALA A 71 -2.90 -9.35 -29.56
C ALA A 71 -4.13 -9.55 -28.68
N VAL A 72 -4.00 -9.40 -27.36
CA VAL A 72 -5.14 -9.54 -26.44
C VAL A 72 -6.08 -8.33 -26.49
N ILE A 73 -5.58 -7.11 -26.72
CA ILE A 73 -6.41 -5.93 -26.97
C ILE A 73 -7.23 -6.13 -28.25
N LYS A 74 -6.61 -6.55 -29.35
CA LYS A 74 -7.30 -6.88 -30.61
C LYS A 74 -8.32 -8.01 -30.42
N ALA A 75 -8.11 -8.92 -29.48
CA ALA A 75 -9.06 -9.99 -29.15
C ALA A 75 -10.24 -9.50 -28.27
N GLY A 76 -10.16 -8.28 -27.70
CA GLY A 76 -11.22 -7.63 -26.94
C GLY A 76 -10.96 -7.49 -25.45
N ALA A 77 -9.72 -7.61 -24.97
CA ALA A 77 -9.39 -7.25 -23.60
C ALA A 77 -9.59 -5.74 -23.40
N THR A 78 -10.27 -5.38 -22.33
CA THR A 78 -10.55 -3.99 -21.92
C THR A 78 -9.59 -3.47 -20.87
N VAL A 79 -8.98 -4.38 -20.15
CA VAL A 79 -7.90 -4.12 -19.19
C VAL A 79 -6.78 -5.12 -19.43
N VAL A 80 -5.54 -4.65 -19.38
CA VAL A 80 -4.36 -5.52 -19.43
C VAL A 80 -3.49 -5.27 -18.22
N ASN A 81 -3.38 -6.28 -17.38
CA ASN A 81 -2.60 -6.25 -16.16
C ASN A 81 -1.17 -6.74 -16.43
N ILE A 82 -0.20 -5.98 -15.94
CA ILE A 82 1.24 -6.19 -16.10
C ILE A 82 1.86 -6.52 -14.74
N PRO A 83 1.82 -7.80 -14.30
CA PRO A 83 2.27 -8.14 -12.96
C PRO A 83 3.80 -8.27 -12.84
N ASP A 84 4.35 -7.68 -11.78
CA ASP A 84 5.64 -8.07 -11.22
C ASP A 84 5.42 -9.24 -10.26
N THR A 85 5.20 -10.41 -10.86
CA THR A 85 4.74 -11.63 -10.16
C THR A 85 5.74 -12.14 -9.14
N THR A 86 7.03 -11.90 -9.35
CA THR A 86 8.09 -12.35 -8.45
C THR A 86 8.59 -11.25 -7.51
N GLY A 87 8.03 -10.04 -7.60
CA GLY A 87 8.44 -8.90 -6.78
C GLY A 87 9.89 -8.51 -7.00
N TYR A 88 10.39 -8.66 -8.23
CA TYR A 88 11.80 -8.56 -8.58
C TYR A 88 12.19 -7.20 -9.18
N CYS A 89 11.26 -6.52 -9.84
CA CYS A 89 11.54 -5.29 -10.57
C CYS A 89 11.97 -4.15 -9.62
N LEU A 90 12.88 -3.31 -10.12
CA LEU A 90 13.12 -1.99 -9.54
C LEU A 90 12.09 -0.98 -10.10
N PRO A 91 11.76 0.10 -9.36
CA PRO A 91 10.75 1.08 -9.79
C PRO A 91 11.05 1.69 -11.17
N SER A 92 12.32 2.00 -11.47
CA SER A 92 12.72 2.52 -12.78
C SER A 92 12.52 1.51 -13.91
N GLU A 93 12.78 0.22 -13.67
CA GLU A 93 12.60 -0.84 -14.64
C GLU A 93 11.11 -1.09 -14.91
N TYR A 94 10.31 -1.16 -13.83
CA TYR A 94 8.87 -1.40 -13.95
C TYR A 94 8.16 -0.21 -14.62
N GLY A 95 8.49 1.02 -14.22
CA GLY A 95 7.96 2.23 -14.86
C GLY A 95 8.33 2.31 -16.34
N ALA A 96 9.60 2.02 -16.69
CA ALA A 96 10.04 1.98 -18.08
C ALA A 96 9.32 0.91 -18.91
N LYS A 97 8.99 -0.25 -18.32
CA LYS A 97 8.20 -1.31 -18.97
C LYS A 97 6.78 -0.83 -19.31
N ILE A 98 6.08 -0.18 -18.38
CA ILE A 98 4.75 0.40 -18.63
C ILE A 98 4.84 1.47 -19.73
N LYS A 99 5.82 2.37 -19.65
CA LYS A 99 6.06 3.40 -20.68
C LYS A 99 6.33 2.78 -22.05
N TYR A 100 7.14 1.71 -22.10
CA TYR A 100 7.41 1.00 -23.34
C TYR A 100 6.12 0.47 -23.99
N LEU A 101 5.22 -0.12 -23.20
CA LEU A 101 3.94 -0.62 -23.73
C LEU A 101 3.05 0.51 -24.26
N ILE A 102 2.99 1.64 -23.54
CA ILE A 102 2.25 2.85 -24.01
C ILE A 102 2.77 3.32 -25.35
N ASP A 103 4.11 3.32 -25.55
CA ASP A 103 4.74 3.88 -26.74
C ASP A 103 4.77 2.93 -27.95
N HIS A 104 4.65 1.62 -27.75
CA HIS A 104 4.91 0.62 -28.79
C HIS A 104 3.75 -0.34 -29.09
N VAL A 105 2.65 -0.29 -28.33
CA VAL A 105 1.51 -1.19 -28.56
C VAL A 105 0.46 -0.46 -29.41
N ASP A 106 0.19 -0.99 -30.60
CA ASP A 106 -0.88 -0.48 -31.44
C ASP A 106 -2.26 -0.68 -30.80
N GLY A 107 -3.02 0.41 -30.67
CA GLY A 107 -4.35 0.38 -30.09
C GLY A 107 -4.36 0.32 -28.56
N ILE A 108 -3.27 0.69 -27.89
CA ILE A 108 -3.16 0.71 -26.42
C ILE A 108 -4.29 1.53 -25.77
N ASP A 109 -4.77 2.60 -26.42
CA ASP A 109 -5.86 3.46 -25.96
C ASP A 109 -7.23 2.76 -25.90
N ASN A 110 -7.35 1.54 -26.46
CA ASN A 110 -8.56 0.73 -26.36
C ASN A 110 -8.64 -0.10 -25.10
N ALA A 111 -7.59 -0.08 -24.26
CA ALA A 111 -7.56 -0.81 -23.01
C ALA A 111 -6.89 0.03 -21.89
N ILE A 112 -7.19 -0.32 -20.66
CA ILE A 112 -6.55 0.24 -19.49
C ILE A 112 -5.35 -0.63 -19.10
N LEU A 113 -4.16 -0.06 -18.95
CA LEU A 113 -3.05 -0.77 -18.31
C LEU A 113 -3.23 -0.79 -16.80
N SER A 114 -3.09 -1.98 -16.22
CA SER A 114 -3.16 -2.24 -14.78
C SER A 114 -1.81 -2.68 -14.24
N THR A 115 -1.50 -2.29 -13.01
CA THR A 115 -0.32 -2.76 -12.29
C THR A 115 -0.72 -3.75 -11.21
N HIS A 116 0.11 -4.78 -11.01
CA HIS A 116 0.01 -5.73 -9.92
C HIS A 116 1.42 -6.09 -9.44
N CYS A 117 1.82 -5.65 -8.27
CA CYS A 117 3.20 -5.81 -7.82
C CYS A 117 3.26 -6.59 -6.50
N HIS A 118 4.09 -7.66 -6.48
CA HIS A 118 4.43 -8.39 -5.28
C HIS A 118 5.58 -7.71 -4.53
N ASN A 119 5.72 -8.00 -3.25
CA ASN A 119 6.56 -7.25 -2.31
C ASN A 119 7.81 -8.01 -1.86
N ASP A 120 8.30 -8.96 -2.64
CA ASP A 120 9.41 -9.84 -2.25
C ASP A 120 10.71 -9.07 -1.95
N LEU A 121 10.98 -8.00 -2.69
CA LEU A 121 12.10 -7.10 -2.43
C LEU A 121 11.69 -5.79 -1.71
N GLY A 122 10.45 -5.69 -1.22
CA GLY A 122 9.96 -4.49 -0.55
C GLY A 122 9.65 -3.32 -1.49
N MET A 123 9.47 -3.56 -2.80
CA MET A 123 9.31 -2.53 -3.82
C MET A 123 7.88 -2.42 -4.38
N ALA A 124 6.92 -3.20 -3.89
CA ALA A 124 5.58 -3.28 -4.48
C ALA A 124 4.90 -1.92 -4.64
N THR A 125 4.84 -1.12 -3.58
CA THR A 125 4.23 0.22 -3.60
C THR A 125 4.99 1.17 -4.54
N ALA A 126 6.32 1.15 -4.49
CA ALA A 126 7.16 1.98 -5.35
C ALA A 126 7.02 1.60 -6.83
N ASN A 127 6.96 0.29 -7.15
CA ASN A 127 6.74 -0.19 -8.52
C ASN A 127 5.36 0.21 -9.02
N THR A 128 4.32 0.05 -8.19
CA THR A 128 2.95 0.44 -8.55
C THR A 128 2.86 1.93 -8.88
N ILE A 129 3.42 2.81 -8.04
CA ILE A 129 3.47 4.26 -8.31
C ILE A 129 4.30 4.58 -9.57
N ALA A 130 5.43 3.91 -9.77
CA ALA A 130 6.22 4.07 -10.99
C ALA A 130 5.40 3.70 -12.23
N GLY A 131 4.61 2.63 -12.18
CA GLY A 131 3.69 2.24 -13.25
C GLY A 131 2.61 3.29 -13.51
N VAL A 132 2.00 3.82 -12.46
CA VAL A 132 0.98 4.88 -12.53
C VAL A 132 1.54 6.15 -13.17
N LEU A 133 2.72 6.59 -12.75
CA LEU A 133 3.39 7.78 -13.30
C LEU A 133 3.79 7.60 -14.78
N ASN A 134 3.90 6.36 -15.25
CA ASN A 134 4.23 6.01 -16.63
C ASN A 134 3.03 5.55 -17.48
N GLY A 135 1.79 5.75 -17.01
CA GLY A 135 0.60 5.61 -17.84
C GLY A 135 -0.40 4.53 -17.41
N ALA A 136 -0.11 3.70 -16.41
CA ALA A 136 -1.11 2.80 -15.85
C ALA A 136 -2.25 3.59 -15.18
N ARG A 137 -3.48 3.10 -15.31
CA ARG A 137 -4.68 3.77 -14.78
C ARG A 137 -5.55 2.85 -13.92
N GLN A 138 -5.17 1.59 -13.77
CA GLN A 138 -5.69 0.66 -12.77
C GLN A 138 -4.53 0.15 -11.92
N VAL A 139 -4.80 -0.06 -10.63
CA VAL A 139 -3.86 -0.68 -9.70
C VAL A 139 -4.55 -1.81 -8.94
N GLU A 140 -3.92 -2.96 -8.87
CA GLU A 140 -4.37 -4.08 -8.06
C GLU A 140 -3.60 -4.08 -6.75
N VAL A 141 -4.35 -3.92 -5.66
CA VAL A 141 -3.81 -3.71 -4.32
C VAL A 141 -4.61 -4.49 -3.30
N THR A 142 -4.05 -4.69 -2.13
CA THR A 142 -4.72 -5.41 -1.04
C THR A 142 -4.67 -4.61 0.25
N ILE A 143 -5.68 -4.78 1.11
CA ILE A 143 -5.66 -4.21 2.46
C ILE A 143 -4.46 -4.80 3.23
N ASN A 144 -3.68 -3.96 3.89
CA ASN A 144 -2.47 -4.31 4.63
C ASN A 144 -1.35 -4.92 3.76
N GLY A 145 -1.48 -4.89 2.44
CA GLY A 145 -0.54 -5.54 1.54
C GLY A 145 -0.55 -7.08 1.65
N ILE A 146 -1.62 -7.69 2.15
CA ILE A 146 -1.70 -9.15 2.28
C ILE A 146 -1.64 -9.83 0.91
N GLY A 147 -1.01 -11.00 0.85
CA GLY A 147 -0.88 -11.76 -0.39
C GLY A 147 0.09 -12.92 -0.23
N GLU A 148 0.44 -13.54 -1.33
CA GLU A 148 1.43 -14.61 -1.36
C GLU A 148 2.82 -14.12 -0.94
N ARG A 149 3.59 -14.96 -0.29
CA ARG A 149 4.97 -14.75 0.15
C ARG A 149 5.12 -13.48 1.01
N ALA A 150 5.73 -12.40 0.47
CA ALA A 150 5.90 -11.13 1.16
C ALA A 150 4.71 -10.17 0.99
N GLY A 151 3.67 -10.59 0.25
CA GLY A 151 2.45 -9.83 0.02
C GLY A 151 2.47 -9.00 -1.27
N ASN A 152 1.49 -8.13 -1.37
CA ASN A 152 1.22 -7.26 -2.52
C ASN A 152 1.40 -5.79 -2.16
N THR A 153 1.21 -4.92 -3.14
CA THR A 153 1.04 -3.49 -2.91
C THR A 153 -0.12 -3.24 -1.93
N ALA A 154 0.11 -2.39 -0.95
CA ALA A 154 -0.89 -2.06 0.05
C ALA A 154 -1.82 -0.93 -0.44
N LEU A 155 -3.14 -1.14 -0.32
CA LEU A 155 -4.15 -0.15 -0.70
C LEU A 155 -3.97 1.18 0.04
N GLU A 156 -3.76 1.11 1.35
CA GLU A 156 -3.59 2.27 2.21
C GLU A 156 -2.40 3.14 1.80
N GLU A 157 -1.32 2.53 1.36
CA GLU A 157 -0.12 3.24 0.92
C GLU A 157 -0.39 3.99 -0.40
N ILE A 158 -0.99 3.34 -1.39
CA ILE A 158 -1.34 3.96 -2.67
C ILE A 158 -2.37 5.09 -2.48
N ALA A 159 -3.42 4.85 -1.71
CA ALA A 159 -4.46 5.85 -1.47
C ALA A 159 -3.89 7.11 -0.81
N MET A 160 -3.00 6.94 0.17
CA MET A 160 -2.39 8.08 0.87
C MET A 160 -1.30 8.77 0.07
N ILE A 161 -0.54 8.05 -0.78
CA ILE A 161 0.39 8.68 -1.73
C ILE A 161 -0.37 9.61 -2.69
N ILE A 162 -1.46 9.11 -3.30
CA ILE A 162 -2.28 9.91 -4.22
C ILE A 162 -2.89 11.13 -3.50
N LYS A 163 -3.33 10.97 -2.25
CA LYS A 163 -3.89 12.07 -1.46
C LYS A 163 -2.85 13.10 -1.06
N SER A 164 -1.62 12.70 -0.75
CA SER A 164 -0.57 13.59 -0.23
C SER A 164 0.22 14.30 -1.33
N HIS A 165 0.27 13.73 -2.55
CA HIS A 165 1.02 14.26 -3.67
C HIS A 165 0.11 14.93 -4.69
N HIS A 166 -0.25 16.19 -4.43
CA HIS A 166 -1.16 16.97 -5.27
C HIS A 166 -0.60 17.27 -6.68
N GLU A 167 0.71 17.15 -6.86
CA GLU A 167 1.39 17.27 -8.17
C GLU A 167 1.13 16.06 -9.08
N ILE A 168 0.64 14.95 -8.56
CA ILE A 168 0.22 13.79 -9.35
C ILE A 168 -1.22 14.05 -9.82
N ASP A 169 -1.41 14.28 -11.12
CA ASP A 169 -2.73 14.51 -11.72
C ASP A 169 -3.55 13.21 -11.81
N ILE A 170 -3.80 12.60 -10.65
CA ILE A 170 -4.55 11.35 -10.50
C ILE A 170 -5.38 11.43 -9.22
N GLN A 171 -6.60 10.91 -9.29
CA GLN A 171 -7.54 10.91 -8.18
C GLN A 171 -8.06 9.50 -7.91
N THR A 172 -8.47 9.26 -6.66
CA THR A 172 -9.16 8.05 -6.24
C THR A 172 -10.37 8.40 -5.40
N ASN A 173 -11.42 7.57 -5.48
CA ASN A 173 -12.63 7.71 -4.67
C ASN A 173 -12.56 6.90 -3.36
N ILE A 174 -11.37 6.43 -2.97
CA ILE A 174 -11.18 5.72 -1.70
C ILE A 174 -11.50 6.66 -0.54
N ASN A 175 -12.43 6.25 0.32
CA ASN A 175 -12.68 6.96 1.58
C ASN A 175 -11.55 6.65 2.56
N THR A 176 -10.57 7.55 2.62
CA THR A 176 -9.35 7.34 3.41
C THR A 176 -9.64 7.20 4.90
N GLN A 177 -10.68 7.86 5.45
CA GLN A 177 -11.09 7.70 6.86
C GLN A 177 -11.58 6.30 7.22
N LYS A 178 -11.79 5.42 6.23
CA LYS A 178 -12.11 4.00 6.45
C LYS A 178 -10.87 3.09 6.41
N ILE A 179 -9.70 3.62 6.10
CA ILE A 179 -8.46 2.83 5.96
C ILE A 179 -8.12 2.11 7.27
N TYR A 180 -7.94 2.85 8.36
CA TYR A 180 -7.53 2.24 9.63
C TYR A 180 -8.56 1.26 10.20
N PRO A 181 -9.86 1.58 10.29
CA PRO A 181 -10.87 0.61 10.71
C PRO A 181 -10.91 -0.64 9.84
N THR A 182 -10.79 -0.49 8.51
CA THR A 182 -10.77 -1.64 7.59
C THR A 182 -9.53 -2.49 7.78
N SER A 183 -8.36 -1.86 7.93
CA SER A 183 -7.10 -2.56 8.23
C SER A 183 -7.21 -3.42 9.49
N ARG A 184 -7.78 -2.86 10.56
CA ARG A 184 -7.99 -3.58 11.83
C ARG A 184 -8.96 -4.75 11.67
N MET A 185 -10.06 -4.54 10.96
CA MET A 185 -11.05 -5.59 10.69
C MET A 185 -10.44 -6.75 9.90
N VAL A 186 -9.73 -6.46 8.80
CA VAL A 186 -9.08 -7.48 7.96
C VAL A 186 -8.01 -8.22 8.76
N SER A 187 -7.17 -7.50 9.51
CA SER A 187 -6.16 -8.11 10.39
C SER A 187 -6.77 -9.12 11.37
N SER A 188 -7.89 -8.76 11.98
CA SER A 188 -8.62 -9.63 12.91
C SER A 188 -9.22 -10.85 12.21
N LEU A 189 -9.94 -10.65 11.09
CA LEU A 189 -10.61 -11.74 10.36
C LEU A 189 -9.62 -12.74 9.75
N MET A 190 -8.48 -12.26 9.28
CA MET A 190 -7.43 -13.09 8.68
C MET A 190 -6.46 -13.68 9.73
N ASN A 191 -6.58 -13.27 10.99
CA ASN A 191 -5.62 -13.59 12.05
C ASN A 191 -4.16 -13.27 11.63
N MET A 192 -3.98 -12.16 10.92
CA MET A 192 -2.69 -11.65 10.47
C MET A 192 -2.46 -10.26 11.09
N PRO A 193 -1.72 -10.19 12.21
CA PRO A 193 -1.47 -8.91 12.87
C PRO A 193 -0.62 -7.98 12.00
N VAL A 194 -1.04 -6.72 11.93
CA VAL A 194 -0.28 -5.68 11.23
C VAL A 194 1.02 -5.41 12.00
N GLN A 195 2.14 -5.34 11.28
CA GLN A 195 3.43 -4.97 11.88
C GLN A 195 3.33 -3.59 12.55
N PRO A 196 3.90 -3.41 13.74
CA PRO A 196 3.80 -2.14 14.48
C PRO A 196 4.31 -0.92 13.70
N ASN A 197 5.30 -1.10 12.86
CA ASN A 197 5.94 -0.07 12.02
C ASN A 197 5.42 -0.06 10.58
N LYS A 198 4.32 -0.74 10.28
CA LYS A 198 3.70 -0.68 8.94
C LYS A 198 3.29 0.76 8.63
N ALA A 199 3.62 1.23 7.45
CA ALA A 199 3.18 2.56 7.00
C ALA A 199 1.67 2.70 7.09
N ILE A 200 1.18 3.87 7.44
CA ILE A 200 -0.23 4.30 7.50
C ILE A 200 -1.05 3.63 8.62
N VAL A 201 -0.96 2.30 8.78
CA VAL A 201 -1.87 1.51 9.63
C VAL A 201 -1.19 0.81 10.81
N GLY A 202 0.14 0.86 10.89
CA GLY A 202 0.88 0.33 12.03
C GLY A 202 0.64 1.17 13.29
N ARG A 203 0.63 0.53 14.47
CA ARG A 203 0.42 1.25 15.75
C ARG A 203 1.45 2.34 16.02
N ASN A 204 2.63 2.28 15.39
CA ASN A 204 3.70 3.26 15.54
C ASN A 204 3.71 4.29 14.41
N ALA A 205 2.80 4.21 13.42
CA ALA A 205 2.81 5.06 12.23
C ALA A 205 2.67 6.56 12.59
N PHE A 206 1.93 6.86 13.66
CA PHE A 206 1.68 8.20 14.17
C PHE A 206 2.20 8.39 15.61
N ALA A 207 3.17 7.57 16.02
CA ALA A 207 3.74 7.60 17.36
C ALA A 207 5.12 8.27 17.35
N HIS A 208 5.28 9.33 18.09
CA HIS A 208 6.55 10.02 18.29
C HIS A 208 7.15 9.64 19.65
N SER A 209 8.31 8.97 19.64
CA SER A 209 9.00 8.55 20.87
C SER A 209 10.20 9.44 21.24
N SER A 210 10.72 10.24 20.30
CA SER A 210 11.85 11.15 20.54
C SER A 210 11.36 12.48 21.10
N GLY A 211 11.99 12.96 22.17
CA GLY A 211 11.62 14.26 22.80
C GLY A 211 11.72 15.44 21.84
N ILE A 212 12.67 15.43 20.90
CA ILE A 212 12.82 16.48 19.88
C ILE A 212 11.64 16.45 18.89
N HIS A 213 11.23 15.27 18.47
CA HIS A 213 10.06 15.11 17.57
C HIS A 213 8.77 15.51 18.29
N GLN A 214 8.60 15.10 19.54
CA GLN A 214 7.43 15.44 20.35
C GLN A 214 7.32 16.96 20.57
N ASP A 215 8.43 17.65 20.87
CA ASP A 215 8.45 19.11 21.00
C ASP A 215 8.13 19.82 19.66
N GLY A 216 8.62 19.26 18.55
CA GLY A 216 8.31 19.77 17.20
C GLY A 216 6.82 19.66 16.88
N VAL A 217 6.23 18.47 17.05
CA VAL A 217 4.79 18.22 16.81
C VAL A 217 3.90 19.10 17.70
N LEU A 218 4.28 19.31 18.97
CA LEU A 218 3.53 20.18 19.88
C LEU A 218 3.57 21.66 19.46
N LYS A 219 4.60 22.08 18.72
CA LYS A 219 4.71 23.44 18.17
C LYS A 219 3.98 23.60 16.85
N ASN A 220 4.17 22.65 15.94
CA ASN A 220 3.47 22.55 14.67
C ASN A 220 3.53 21.11 14.17
N VAL A 221 2.38 20.49 13.95
CA VAL A 221 2.23 19.10 13.48
C VAL A 221 3.01 18.86 12.17
N GLU A 222 3.01 19.81 11.24
CA GLU A 222 3.71 19.76 9.96
C GLU A 222 5.23 19.56 10.06
N THR A 223 5.82 19.76 11.26
CA THR A 223 7.28 19.57 11.43
C THR A 223 7.72 18.14 11.27
N TYR A 224 6.85 17.16 11.58
CA TYR A 224 7.16 15.73 11.54
C TYR A 224 6.02 14.84 11.02
N GLU A 225 4.85 15.40 10.75
CA GLU A 225 3.70 14.66 10.22
C GLU A 225 3.30 15.22 8.86
N ILE A 226 3.36 14.35 7.84
CA ILE A 226 2.90 14.65 6.47
C ILE A 226 1.47 14.14 6.24
N ILE A 227 0.92 13.39 7.17
CA ILE A 227 -0.42 12.79 7.13
C ILE A 227 -1.09 13.06 8.48
N ASP A 228 -2.27 13.67 8.46
CA ASP A 228 -3.11 13.79 9.64
C ASP A 228 -3.71 12.41 9.97
N PRO A 229 -3.56 11.89 11.20
CA PRO A 229 -4.19 10.63 11.62
C PRO A 229 -5.68 10.56 11.37
N HIS A 230 -6.41 11.68 11.51
CA HIS A 230 -7.85 11.75 11.18
C HIS A 230 -8.13 11.45 9.72
N ASP A 231 -7.19 11.73 8.82
CA ASP A 231 -7.31 11.43 7.39
C ASP A 231 -7.42 9.95 7.10
N VAL A 232 -6.93 9.11 8.00
CA VAL A 232 -6.97 7.64 7.87
C VAL A 232 -7.94 6.97 8.84
N GLY A 233 -8.67 7.77 9.64
CA GLY A 233 -9.69 7.32 10.59
C GLY A 233 -9.13 6.89 11.93
N ILE A 234 -8.08 7.56 12.38
CA ILE A 234 -7.53 7.48 13.74
C ILE A 234 -7.96 8.73 14.48
N ASP A 235 -8.74 8.57 15.57
CA ASP A 235 -9.35 9.68 16.29
C ASP A 235 -8.37 10.39 17.23
N ASP A 236 -7.27 9.75 17.65
CA ASP A 236 -6.29 10.29 18.58
C ASP A 236 -4.83 10.13 18.11
N ASN A 237 -4.09 11.24 18.13
CA ASN A 237 -2.62 11.23 18.09
C ASN A 237 -2.10 10.71 19.42
N SER A 238 -1.69 9.46 19.49
CA SER A 238 -1.06 8.95 20.69
C SER A 238 0.42 9.29 20.74
N ILE A 239 0.77 10.34 21.49
CA ILE A 239 2.15 10.48 21.98
C ILE A 239 2.40 9.29 22.89
N VAL A 240 3.15 8.30 22.39
CA VAL A 240 3.55 7.15 23.20
C VAL A 240 4.68 7.57 24.12
N LEU A 241 4.41 7.56 25.42
CA LEU A 241 5.41 7.87 26.43
C LEU A 241 6.41 6.71 26.57
N THR A 242 7.70 7.03 26.42
CA THR A 242 8.82 6.10 26.53
C THR A 242 9.94 6.72 27.33
N ALA A 243 10.99 5.95 27.68
CA ALA A 243 12.19 6.49 28.33
C ALA A 243 12.89 7.63 27.54
N ARG A 244 12.51 7.84 26.26
CA ARG A 244 13.03 8.93 25.43
C ARG A 244 12.12 10.15 25.38
N SER A 245 10.94 10.08 25.99
CA SER A 245 10.00 11.19 26.04
C SER A 245 10.50 12.30 26.95
N GLY A 246 10.43 13.52 26.46
CA GLY A 246 10.82 14.72 27.23
C GLY A 246 9.72 15.20 28.19
N ARG A 247 10.06 16.19 29.04
CA ARG A 247 9.11 16.85 29.97
C ARG A 247 7.89 17.43 29.28
N ALA A 248 8.05 17.97 28.06
CA ALA A 248 6.96 18.55 27.28
C ALA A 248 5.89 17.49 26.93
N ALA A 249 6.29 16.31 26.54
CA ALA A 249 5.38 15.20 26.22
C ALA A 249 4.63 14.70 27.46
N LEU A 250 5.33 14.52 28.59
CA LEU A 250 4.70 14.14 29.86
C LEU A 250 3.70 15.20 30.33
N LYS A 251 4.08 16.47 30.27
CA LYS A 251 3.20 17.60 30.60
C LYS A 251 1.94 17.65 29.75
N ASN A 252 2.12 17.48 28.44
CA ASN A 252 1.00 17.45 27.51
C ASN A 252 0.05 16.28 27.82
N ARG A 253 0.58 15.06 28.05
CA ARG A 253 -0.24 13.90 28.39
C ARG A 253 -1.01 14.09 29.70
N LEU A 254 -0.35 14.60 30.72
CA LEU A 254 -1.01 14.96 32.01
C LEU A 254 -2.12 15.99 31.82
N SER A 255 -1.88 17.02 30.99
CA SER A 255 -2.88 18.03 30.68
C SER A 255 -4.10 17.44 29.95
N LEU A 256 -3.91 16.52 29.01
CA LEU A 256 -4.99 15.81 28.34
C LEU A 256 -5.81 14.94 29.31
N LEU A 257 -5.17 14.42 30.34
CA LEU A 257 -5.81 13.65 31.42
C LEU A 257 -6.43 14.56 32.53
N GLY A 258 -6.43 15.87 32.32
CA GLY A 258 -7.00 16.85 33.27
C GLY A 258 -6.08 17.22 34.42
N VAL A 259 -4.82 16.80 34.43
CA VAL A 259 -3.84 17.05 35.47
C VAL A 259 -2.87 18.14 35.04
N ASN A 260 -2.92 19.30 35.70
CA ASN A 260 -2.02 20.43 35.46
C ASN A 260 -1.05 20.58 36.62
N LEU A 261 0.24 20.37 36.37
CA LEU A 261 1.31 20.49 37.35
C LEU A 261 2.10 21.79 37.12
N ASP A 262 2.54 22.41 38.23
CA ASP A 262 3.57 23.43 38.16
C ASP A 262 4.93 22.82 37.80
N GLN A 263 5.92 23.67 37.49
CA GLN A 263 7.21 23.22 37.02
C GLN A 263 7.95 22.32 38.02
N GLU A 264 7.88 22.68 39.32
CA GLU A 264 8.59 21.92 40.36
C GLU A 264 8.01 20.48 40.51
N LYS A 265 6.68 20.38 40.50
CA LYS A 265 6.01 19.09 40.58
C LYS A 265 6.24 18.27 39.30
N LEU A 266 6.19 18.91 38.13
CA LEU A 266 6.46 18.25 36.86
C LEU A 266 7.87 17.65 36.84
N ASP A 267 8.88 18.34 37.33
CA ASP A 267 10.25 17.85 37.39
C ASP A 267 10.39 16.61 38.29
N LYS A 268 9.72 16.60 39.42
CA LYS A 268 9.68 15.44 40.33
C LYS A 268 8.97 14.24 39.67
N VAL A 269 7.82 14.46 39.06
CA VAL A 269 7.06 13.42 38.38
C VAL A 269 7.85 12.90 37.19
N TYR A 270 8.59 13.72 36.47
CA TYR A 270 9.41 13.32 35.34
C TYR A 270 10.58 12.43 35.77
N GLU A 271 11.21 12.66 36.90
CA GLU A 271 12.26 11.75 37.43
C GLU A 271 11.70 10.36 37.74
N GLU A 272 10.54 10.29 38.36
CA GLU A 272 9.88 8.99 38.63
C GLU A 272 9.38 8.33 37.37
N PHE A 273 8.89 9.12 36.41
CA PHE A 273 8.52 8.64 35.07
C PHE A 273 9.71 7.94 34.36
N LEU A 274 10.90 8.53 34.38
CA LEU A 274 12.07 7.92 33.77
C LEU A 274 12.43 6.59 34.44
N LYS A 275 12.36 6.50 35.76
CA LYS A 275 12.60 5.27 36.52
C LYS A 275 11.58 4.17 36.17
N LEU A 276 10.33 4.54 35.93
CA LEU A 276 9.28 3.62 35.48
C LEU A 276 9.52 3.18 34.04
N ALA A 277 9.84 4.13 33.15
CA ALA A 277 10.07 3.89 31.74
C ALA A 277 11.28 2.99 31.43
N ASP A 278 12.27 2.97 32.32
CA ASP A 278 13.39 2.04 32.24
C ASP A 278 12.98 0.59 32.57
N LYS A 279 11.89 0.42 33.33
CA LYS A 279 11.41 -0.90 33.79
C LYS A 279 10.22 -1.41 32.97
N LYS A 280 9.41 -0.51 32.43
CA LYS A 280 8.15 -0.80 31.72
C LYS A 280 8.16 -0.16 30.35
N LYS A 281 8.11 -0.96 29.30
CA LYS A 281 8.22 -0.51 27.91
C LYS A 281 6.99 0.30 27.44
N ASP A 282 5.82 -0.12 27.86
CA ASP A 282 4.53 0.50 27.48
C ASP A 282 3.93 1.20 28.70
N ILE A 283 4.11 2.52 28.81
CA ILE A 283 3.54 3.35 29.87
C ILE A 283 2.16 3.82 29.43
N ASN A 284 1.15 3.50 30.22
CA ASN A 284 -0.24 3.86 29.96
C ASN A 284 -0.67 5.07 30.80
N ASP A 285 -1.91 5.54 30.61
CA ASP A 285 -2.47 6.68 31.29
C ASP A 285 -2.59 6.50 32.80
N ASP A 286 -2.96 5.30 33.25
CA ASP A 286 -3.06 4.97 34.67
C ASP A 286 -1.69 5.10 35.37
N ASP A 287 -0.62 4.65 34.70
CA ASP A 287 0.74 4.81 35.21
C ASP A 287 1.10 6.29 35.41
N VAL A 288 0.72 7.13 34.43
CA VAL A 288 1.02 8.57 34.44
C VAL A 288 0.22 9.30 35.54
N LEU A 289 -1.06 8.93 35.70
CA LEU A 289 -1.90 9.46 36.76
C LEU A 289 -1.38 9.08 38.14
N VAL A 290 -1.02 7.84 38.36
CA VAL A 290 -0.42 7.37 39.63
C VAL A 290 0.86 8.14 39.98
N LEU A 291 1.74 8.37 39.00
CA LEU A 291 2.96 9.16 39.17
C LEU A 291 2.66 10.63 39.55
N ALA A 292 1.58 11.19 39.03
CA ALA A 292 1.14 12.55 39.33
C ALA A 292 0.38 12.67 40.64
N GLY A 293 0.04 11.54 41.28
CA GLY A 293 -0.76 11.51 42.52
C GLY A 293 -2.23 11.87 42.30
N ALA A 294 -2.77 11.52 41.12
CA ALA A 294 -4.14 11.80 40.69
C ALA A 294 -4.96 10.51 40.52
#